data_9ecb26c1be7c201a44f8a31cf2bf75f8
#
_entry.id   9ecb26c1be7c201a44f8a31cf2bf75f8
#
_cell.length_a   1.000
_cell.length_b   1.000
_cell.length_c   1.000
_cell.angle_alpha   90.00
_cell.angle_beta   90.00
_cell.angle_gamma   90.00
#
_symmetry.space_group_name_H-M   'P 1'
#
loop_
_entity.id
_entity.type
_entity.pdbx_description
1 polymer ?
#
loop_
_entity_poly.entity_id
_entity_poly.type
_entity_poly.pdbx_seq_one_letter_code
_entity_poly.pdbx_strand_id
1 'polypeptide(L)'
;MDLTDAEVEALGSHGYFMRDAFLGETRALAVRDAALARVQAGTLRPAGIRRGADHALDTSVRGDHIEWVLPGADAELEALWNHFRSLGEAVSASAYLGLGRFDVQLACYPGGGAHYARHRDAFPGQSNRRLTAIWYANAGWAPTDGGLLRLYPEDTSAPLDVAPVLDRLVVFLSERLEHEVLPSHARRLALTAWFYGRGP
;
A
#
# COMPACT_ATOMS: atom_id res chain seq x y z
N MET A 1 5.88 6.51 16.98
CA MET A 1 6.74 5.66 16.12
C MET A 1 7.86 6.52 15.59
N ASP A 2 9.08 5.98 15.53
CA ASP A 2 10.21 6.71 14.96
C ASP A 2 10.72 5.99 13.72
N LEU A 3 11.25 6.75 12.76
CA LEU A 3 12.02 6.23 11.65
C LEU A 3 13.48 6.08 12.07
N THR A 4 14.13 5.04 11.58
CA THR A 4 15.58 4.93 11.70
C THR A 4 16.28 5.88 10.73
N ASP A 5 17.52 6.29 11.04
CA ASP A 5 18.32 7.12 10.12
C ASP A 5 18.44 6.47 8.73
N ALA A 6 18.60 5.14 8.68
CA ALA A 6 18.68 4.39 7.42
C ALA A 6 17.38 4.47 6.59
N GLU A 7 16.20 4.47 7.23
CA GLU A 7 14.92 4.62 6.52
C GLU A 7 14.72 6.04 5.99
N VAL A 8 15.15 7.04 6.75
CA VAL A 8 15.12 8.46 6.31
C VAL A 8 16.06 8.66 5.12
N GLU A 9 17.29 8.12 5.21
CA GLU A 9 18.26 8.17 4.11
C GLU A 9 17.76 7.43 2.87
N ALA A 10 17.21 6.22 3.03
CA ALA A 10 16.67 5.43 1.93
C ALA A 10 15.49 6.14 1.23
N LEU A 11 14.57 6.73 2.01
CA LEU A 11 13.45 7.49 1.46
C LEU A 11 13.94 8.73 0.68
N GLY A 12 14.96 9.42 1.17
CA GLY A 12 15.56 10.57 0.49
C GLY A 12 16.29 10.20 -0.79
N SER A 13 17.17 9.19 -0.73
CA SER A 13 18.07 8.79 -1.80
C SER A 13 17.34 7.97 -2.86
N HIS A 14 16.70 6.86 -2.46
CA HIS A 14 16.07 5.90 -3.37
C HIS A 14 14.57 6.15 -3.58
N GLY A 15 13.95 6.97 -2.74
CA GLY A 15 12.52 7.26 -2.79
C GLY A 15 11.64 6.22 -2.11
N TYR A 16 12.22 5.20 -1.43
CA TYR A 16 11.46 4.16 -0.73
C TYR A 16 12.25 3.54 0.42
N PHE A 17 11.54 2.89 1.34
CA PHE A 17 12.10 1.94 2.30
C PHE A 17 11.11 0.81 2.61
N MET A 18 11.60 -0.24 3.26
CA MET A 18 10.79 -1.36 3.72
C MET A 18 11.05 -1.63 5.19
N ARG A 19 10.01 -2.09 5.90
CA ARG A 19 10.10 -2.52 7.29
C ARG A 19 9.32 -3.80 7.47
N ASP A 20 9.97 -4.85 7.94
CA ASP A 20 9.32 -6.09 8.39
C ASP A 20 8.91 -5.97 9.87
N ALA A 21 7.95 -6.78 10.30
CA ALA A 21 7.40 -6.78 11.65
C ALA A 21 6.91 -5.39 12.11
N PHE A 22 6.16 -4.71 11.23
CA PHE A 22 5.68 -3.34 11.45
C PHE A 22 4.73 -3.21 12.64
N LEU A 23 3.80 -4.16 12.80
CA LEU A 23 2.85 -4.22 13.91
C LEU A 23 3.26 -5.19 15.01
N GLY A 24 4.13 -6.17 14.68
CA GLY A 24 4.37 -7.38 15.45
C GLY A 24 3.32 -8.46 15.16
N GLU A 25 3.74 -9.72 15.21
CA GLU A 25 3.01 -10.89 14.71
C GLU A 25 1.56 -10.98 15.23
N THR A 26 1.37 -10.86 16.54
CA THR A 26 0.03 -11.00 17.15
C THR A 26 -0.96 -9.98 16.60
N ARG A 27 -0.56 -8.71 16.49
CA ARG A 27 -1.41 -7.65 15.96
C ARG A 27 -1.58 -7.78 14.45
N ALA A 28 -0.54 -8.15 13.74
CA ALA A 28 -0.60 -8.38 12.30
C ALA A 28 -1.61 -9.48 11.95
N LEU A 29 -1.66 -10.56 12.71
CA LEU A 29 -2.66 -11.63 12.54
C LEU A 29 -4.08 -11.12 12.84
N ALA A 30 -4.28 -10.34 13.89
CA ALA A 30 -5.59 -9.78 14.21
C ALA A 30 -6.11 -8.83 13.12
N VAL A 31 -5.27 -7.92 12.61
CA VAL A 31 -5.60 -7.03 11.48
C VAL A 31 -5.88 -7.82 10.21
N ARG A 32 -5.08 -8.87 9.92
CA ARG A 32 -5.33 -9.78 8.80
C ARG A 32 -6.70 -10.42 8.89
N ASP A 33 -7.07 -10.93 10.06
CA ASP A 33 -8.34 -11.64 10.26
C ASP A 33 -9.53 -10.68 10.11
N ALA A 34 -9.43 -9.44 10.58
CA ALA A 34 -10.40 -8.39 10.33
C ALA A 34 -10.54 -8.07 8.83
N ALA A 35 -9.41 -7.95 8.11
CA ALA A 35 -9.42 -7.74 6.65
C ALA A 35 -10.06 -8.93 5.90
N LEU A 36 -9.76 -10.17 6.31
CA LEU A 36 -10.38 -11.39 5.75
C LEU A 36 -11.88 -11.43 6.00
N ALA A 37 -12.36 -11.01 7.18
CA ALA A 37 -13.78 -10.92 7.47
C ALA A 37 -14.52 -9.98 6.51
N ARG A 38 -13.90 -8.85 6.12
CA ARG A 38 -14.45 -7.94 5.11
C ARG A 38 -14.57 -8.60 3.74
N VAL A 39 -13.54 -9.33 3.32
CA VAL A 39 -13.57 -10.08 2.06
C VAL A 39 -14.68 -11.14 2.08
N GLN A 40 -14.82 -11.87 3.19
CA GLN A 40 -15.86 -12.90 3.36
C GLN A 40 -17.28 -12.31 3.39
N ALA A 41 -17.43 -11.13 3.98
CA ALA A 41 -18.71 -10.40 4.00
C ALA A 41 -19.11 -9.84 2.62
N GLY A 42 -18.22 -9.88 1.61
CA GLY A 42 -18.48 -9.40 0.26
C GLY A 42 -18.63 -7.88 0.17
N THR A 43 -18.02 -7.13 1.07
CA THR A 43 -18.10 -5.66 1.10
C THR A 43 -17.23 -4.99 0.03
N LEU A 44 -16.19 -5.68 -0.44
CA LEU A 44 -15.29 -5.17 -1.46
C LEU A 44 -15.95 -5.08 -2.83
N ARG A 45 -15.60 -4.06 -3.60
CA ARG A 45 -16.07 -3.84 -4.98
C ARG A 45 -14.91 -3.94 -5.97
N PRO A 46 -15.17 -4.37 -7.23
CA PRO A 46 -14.14 -4.33 -8.26
C PRO A 46 -13.48 -2.96 -8.33
N ALA A 47 -12.17 -2.94 -8.37
CA ALA A 47 -11.43 -1.69 -8.46
C ALA A 47 -11.51 -1.11 -9.85
N GLY A 48 -11.80 0.19 -9.97
CA GLY A 48 -11.83 0.91 -11.23
C GLY A 48 -10.53 1.64 -11.52
N ILE A 49 -10.32 1.93 -12.79
CA ILE A 49 -9.32 2.87 -13.29
C ILE A 49 -9.96 4.24 -13.49
N ARG A 50 -9.16 5.32 -13.29
CA ARG A 50 -9.60 6.71 -13.36
C ARG A 50 -10.59 7.11 -12.26
N ARG A 51 -11.00 8.36 -12.24
CA ARG A 51 -11.88 8.94 -11.21
C ARG A 51 -13.04 9.72 -11.85
N GLY A 52 -14.11 9.89 -11.11
CA GLY A 52 -15.25 10.69 -11.55
C GLY A 52 -15.99 10.07 -12.74
N ALA A 53 -16.37 10.89 -13.72
CA ALA A 53 -17.14 10.49 -14.89
C ALA A 53 -16.39 9.51 -15.83
N ASP A 54 -15.06 9.46 -15.74
CA ASP A 54 -14.23 8.57 -16.56
C ASP A 54 -13.91 7.24 -15.86
N HIS A 55 -14.55 6.94 -14.71
CA HIS A 55 -14.36 5.67 -14.00
C HIS A 55 -14.76 4.49 -14.92
N ALA A 56 -13.83 3.56 -15.09
CA ALA A 56 -14.04 2.35 -15.89
C ALA A 56 -13.53 1.12 -15.15
N LEU A 57 -14.15 -0.02 -15.36
CA LEU A 57 -13.65 -1.32 -14.94
C LEU A 57 -12.87 -1.93 -16.09
N ASP A 58 -11.59 -2.21 -15.89
CA ASP A 58 -10.73 -2.85 -16.88
C ASP A 58 -9.83 -3.86 -16.18
N THR A 59 -10.22 -5.12 -16.24
CA THR A 59 -9.50 -6.23 -15.60
C THR A 59 -8.16 -6.53 -16.26
N SER A 60 -7.91 -6.03 -17.48
CA SER A 60 -6.60 -6.12 -18.14
C SER A 60 -5.59 -5.13 -17.53
N VAL A 61 -6.07 -4.09 -16.83
CA VAL A 61 -5.24 -3.11 -16.12
C VAL A 61 -5.12 -3.45 -14.65
N ARG A 62 -6.25 -3.78 -13.98
CA ARG A 62 -6.23 -4.20 -12.57
C ARG A 62 -7.36 -5.18 -12.25
N GLY A 63 -7.04 -6.24 -11.51
CA GLY A 63 -7.96 -7.33 -11.19
C GLY A 63 -8.31 -7.46 -9.72
N ASP A 64 -8.06 -6.42 -8.91
CA ASP A 64 -8.36 -6.42 -7.48
C ASP A 64 -9.76 -5.92 -7.16
N HIS A 65 -10.22 -6.27 -5.95
CA HIS A 65 -11.42 -5.72 -5.31
C HIS A 65 -10.98 -4.87 -4.13
N ILE A 66 -11.66 -3.76 -3.92
CA ILE A 66 -11.27 -2.76 -2.92
C ILE A 66 -12.41 -2.35 -2.00
N GLU A 67 -12.04 -1.92 -0.80
CA GLU A 67 -12.91 -1.23 0.15
C GLU A 67 -12.13 -0.09 0.80
N TRP A 68 -12.74 1.09 0.92
CA TRP A 68 -12.16 2.19 1.68
C TRP A 68 -12.38 1.94 3.17
N VAL A 69 -11.30 1.88 3.93
CA VAL A 69 -11.34 1.69 5.39
C VAL A 69 -11.51 3.05 6.04
N LEU A 70 -12.63 3.24 6.71
CA LEU A 70 -12.92 4.47 7.44
C LEU A 70 -12.51 4.32 8.92
N PRO A 71 -12.09 5.41 9.59
CA PRO A 71 -11.86 5.40 11.05
C PRO A 71 -13.09 4.88 11.81
N GLY A 72 -12.86 4.07 12.84
CA GLY A 72 -13.92 3.52 13.68
C GLY A 72 -14.73 2.36 13.09
N ALA A 73 -14.42 1.91 11.87
CA ALA A 73 -15.16 0.83 11.22
C ALA A 73 -14.94 -0.55 11.86
N ASP A 74 -13.77 -0.77 12.46
CA ASP A 74 -13.35 -2.02 13.10
C ASP A 74 -12.16 -1.73 14.01
N ALA A 75 -12.10 -2.34 15.20
CA ALA A 75 -11.06 -2.02 16.20
C ALA A 75 -9.66 -2.38 15.73
N GLU A 76 -9.49 -3.51 15.02
CA GLU A 76 -8.18 -3.96 14.54
C GLU A 76 -7.72 -3.14 13.33
N LEU A 77 -8.64 -2.81 12.41
CA LEU A 77 -8.35 -1.91 11.30
C LEU A 77 -8.05 -0.48 11.79
N GLU A 78 -8.72 -0.02 12.85
CA GLU A 78 -8.41 1.25 13.52
C GLU A 78 -7.02 1.24 14.15
N ALA A 79 -6.57 0.12 14.71
CA ALA A 79 -5.22 -0.01 15.22
C ALA A 79 -4.17 0.19 14.11
N LEU A 80 -4.35 -0.42 12.93
CA LEU A 80 -3.50 -0.17 11.76
C LEU A 80 -3.59 1.28 11.28
N TRP A 81 -4.81 1.85 11.23
CA TRP A 81 -5.02 3.27 10.89
C TRP A 81 -4.16 4.19 11.78
N ASN A 82 -4.16 3.93 13.09
CA ASN A 82 -3.36 4.71 14.05
C ASN A 82 -1.85 4.54 13.83
N HIS A 83 -1.38 3.34 13.41
CA HIS A 83 0.01 3.14 13.03
C HIS A 83 0.37 3.91 11.75
N PHE A 84 -0.51 3.95 10.74
CA PHE A 84 -0.31 4.79 9.57
C PHE A 84 -0.27 6.29 9.92
N ARG A 85 -1.13 6.75 10.85
CA ARG A 85 -1.07 8.14 11.34
C ARG A 85 0.30 8.46 11.95
N SER A 86 0.76 7.60 12.87
CA SER A 86 2.08 7.77 13.50
C SER A 86 3.23 7.69 12.50
N LEU A 87 3.11 6.86 11.45
CA LEU A 87 4.07 6.82 10.34
C LEU A 87 4.11 8.15 9.60
N GLY A 88 2.95 8.70 9.22
CA GLY A 88 2.87 9.98 8.53
C GLY A 88 3.44 11.14 9.33
N GLU A 89 3.20 11.15 10.65
CA GLU A 89 3.79 12.12 11.58
C GLU A 89 5.32 12.00 11.63
N ALA A 90 5.84 10.77 11.77
CA ALA A 90 7.28 10.51 11.80
C ALA A 90 7.97 10.90 10.49
N VAL A 91 7.39 10.53 9.34
CA VAL A 91 7.90 10.92 8.01
C VAL A 91 7.86 12.44 7.83
N SER A 92 6.79 13.11 8.26
CA SER A 92 6.70 14.57 8.18
C SER A 92 7.78 15.26 9.01
N ALA A 93 8.07 14.73 10.20
CA ALA A 93 9.09 15.29 11.08
C ALA A 93 10.51 15.08 10.55
N SER A 94 10.80 13.89 9.98
CA SER A 94 12.15 13.50 9.56
C SER A 94 12.49 13.90 8.13
N ALA A 95 11.52 13.81 7.20
CA ALA A 95 11.72 14.07 5.77
C ALA A 95 11.11 15.40 5.27
N TYR A 96 10.53 16.21 6.17
CA TYR A 96 9.94 17.52 5.88
C TYR A 96 8.87 17.51 4.77
N LEU A 97 8.16 16.39 4.57
CA LEU A 97 7.17 16.24 3.49
C LEU A 97 5.86 17.00 3.73
N GLY A 98 5.65 17.53 4.94
CA GLY A 98 4.46 18.31 5.27
C GLY A 98 3.16 17.54 5.05
N LEU A 99 3.13 16.24 5.47
CA LEU A 99 1.97 15.40 5.27
C LEU A 99 0.80 15.87 6.14
N GLY A 100 -0.40 15.82 5.55
CA GLY A 100 -1.66 16.16 6.20
C GLY A 100 -2.55 14.92 6.38
N ARG A 101 -3.74 14.93 5.75
CA ARG A 101 -4.66 13.80 5.75
C ARG A 101 -4.12 12.60 4.99
N PHE A 102 -4.68 11.44 5.27
CA PHE A 102 -4.46 10.23 4.49
C PHE A 102 -5.76 9.42 4.36
N ASP A 103 -5.84 8.60 3.33
CA ASP A 103 -6.93 7.66 3.10
C ASP A 103 -6.36 6.24 3.12
N VAL A 104 -7.13 5.27 3.61
CA VAL A 104 -6.71 3.85 3.65
C VAL A 104 -7.65 3.00 2.82
N GLN A 105 -7.10 2.11 2.02
CA GLN A 105 -7.83 1.17 1.19
C GLN A 105 -7.37 -0.26 1.47
N LEU A 106 -8.32 -1.15 1.72
CA LEU A 106 -8.11 -2.59 1.64
C LEU A 106 -8.25 -3.04 0.19
N ALA A 107 -7.25 -3.75 -0.32
CA ALA A 107 -7.24 -4.37 -1.64
C ALA A 107 -7.10 -5.88 -1.52
N CYS A 108 -7.93 -6.62 -2.26
CA CYS A 108 -7.90 -8.07 -2.36
C CYS A 108 -7.74 -8.48 -3.83
N TYR A 109 -6.61 -9.09 -4.16
CA TYR A 109 -6.41 -9.80 -5.43
C TYR A 109 -6.85 -11.23 -5.22
N PRO A 110 -7.86 -11.74 -5.96
CA PRO A 110 -8.46 -13.05 -5.66
C PRO A 110 -7.55 -14.24 -6.01
N GLY A 111 -6.45 -14.03 -6.69
CA GLY A 111 -5.63 -15.06 -7.32
C GLY A 111 -5.95 -15.21 -8.82
N GLY A 112 -5.60 -16.35 -9.42
CA GLY A 112 -5.91 -16.63 -10.82
C GLY A 112 -5.23 -15.69 -11.83
N GLY A 113 -4.11 -15.06 -11.45
CA GLY A 113 -3.38 -14.12 -12.29
C GLY A 113 -3.82 -12.65 -12.11
N ALA A 114 -4.65 -12.34 -11.11
CA ALA A 114 -5.04 -10.97 -10.83
C ALA A 114 -3.78 -10.12 -10.58
N HIS A 115 -3.73 -8.95 -11.19
CA HIS A 115 -2.56 -8.07 -11.22
C HIS A 115 -2.97 -6.60 -11.21
N TYR A 116 -2.01 -5.70 -11.15
CA TYR A 116 -2.18 -4.29 -11.42
C TYR A 116 -1.03 -3.79 -12.27
N ALA A 117 -1.35 -3.30 -13.47
CA ALA A 117 -0.37 -2.83 -14.44
C ALA A 117 0.49 -1.70 -13.89
N ARG A 118 1.70 -1.53 -14.44
CA ARG A 118 2.65 -0.49 -14.07
C ARG A 118 2.02 0.90 -14.11
N HIS A 119 2.12 1.60 -13.00
CA HIS A 119 1.55 2.93 -12.82
C HIS A 119 2.34 3.74 -11.77
N ARG A 120 1.95 4.99 -11.64
CA ARG A 120 2.41 5.91 -10.60
C ARG A 120 1.20 6.42 -9.82
N ASP A 121 1.30 6.52 -8.50
CA ASP A 121 0.18 6.95 -7.65
C ASP A 121 -0.15 8.45 -7.76
N ALA A 122 0.84 9.24 -8.17
CA ALA A 122 0.70 10.68 -8.32
C ALA A 122 1.56 11.20 -9.48
N PHE A 123 1.06 12.27 -10.11
CA PHE A 123 1.81 13.04 -11.09
C PHE A 123 1.92 14.49 -10.61
N PRO A 124 3.06 15.16 -10.81
CA PRO A 124 3.24 16.57 -10.44
C PRO A 124 2.11 17.44 -10.98
N GLY A 125 1.52 18.26 -10.10
CA GLY A 125 0.45 19.17 -10.46
C GLY A 125 -0.93 18.55 -10.70
N GLN A 126 -1.07 17.21 -10.67
CA GLN A 126 -2.36 16.55 -10.87
C GLN A 126 -2.93 15.92 -9.59
N SER A 127 -2.08 15.62 -8.64
CA SER A 127 -2.46 15.00 -7.37
C SER A 127 -1.55 15.51 -6.27
N ASN A 128 -2.12 15.72 -5.07
CA ASN A 128 -1.34 16.11 -3.90
C ASN A 128 -0.93 14.90 -3.04
N ARG A 129 -0.95 13.67 -3.59
CA ARG A 129 -0.38 12.49 -2.92
C ARG A 129 1.14 12.62 -2.89
N ARG A 130 1.73 12.52 -1.68
CA ARG A 130 3.17 12.66 -1.47
C ARG A 130 3.82 11.34 -1.10
N LEU A 131 3.12 10.52 -0.32
CA LEU A 131 3.64 9.27 0.19
C LEU A 131 2.60 8.17 0.05
N THR A 132 3.06 6.99 -0.34
CA THR A 132 2.29 5.74 -0.34
C THR A 132 2.92 4.78 0.65
N ALA A 133 2.10 4.17 1.50
CA ALA A 133 2.52 3.14 2.43
C ALA A 133 1.62 1.91 2.24
N ILE A 134 2.22 0.76 1.93
CA ILE A 134 1.52 -0.51 1.69
C ILE A 134 1.90 -1.49 2.78
N TRP A 135 0.92 -1.94 3.55
CA TRP A 135 1.08 -3.00 4.53
C TRP A 135 0.44 -4.29 4.03
N TYR A 136 1.11 -5.42 4.25
CA TYR A 136 0.67 -6.72 3.74
C TYR A 136 0.16 -7.65 4.83
N ALA A 137 -0.91 -8.38 4.49
CA ALA A 137 -1.65 -9.25 5.40
C ALA A 137 -1.57 -10.75 5.02
N ASN A 138 -0.49 -11.21 4.37
CA ASN A 138 -0.43 -12.55 3.77
C ASN A 138 0.51 -13.46 4.55
N ALA A 139 -0.03 -14.24 5.48
CA ALA A 139 0.73 -15.25 6.22
C ALA A 139 1.04 -16.45 5.32
N GLY A 140 2.27 -16.98 5.46
CA GLY A 140 2.71 -18.17 4.72
C GLY A 140 2.87 -17.97 3.22
N TRP A 141 3.10 -16.73 2.75
CA TRP A 141 3.29 -16.44 1.33
C TRP A 141 4.51 -17.13 0.75
N ALA A 142 4.29 -17.94 -0.28
CA ALA A 142 5.34 -18.69 -0.98
C ALA A 142 5.71 -18.01 -2.31
N PRO A 143 6.94 -18.25 -2.84
CA PRO A 143 7.34 -17.72 -4.15
C PRO A 143 6.41 -18.12 -5.30
N THR A 144 5.79 -19.30 -5.21
CA THR A 144 4.81 -19.81 -6.19
C THR A 144 3.50 -19.05 -6.21
N ASP A 145 3.19 -18.28 -5.15
CA ASP A 145 1.96 -17.47 -5.07
C ASP A 145 2.01 -16.23 -5.96
N GLY A 146 3.19 -15.84 -6.43
CA GLY A 146 3.37 -14.67 -7.30
C GLY A 146 3.05 -13.37 -6.57
N GLY A 147 2.32 -12.45 -7.24
CA GLY A 147 1.80 -11.22 -6.63
C GLY A 147 2.83 -10.28 -6.02
N LEU A 148 4.08 -10.34 -6.49
CA LEU A 148 5.14 -9.45 -6.02
C LEU A 148 4.77 -7.99 -6.33
N LEU A 149 5.10 -7.08 -5.43
CA LEU A 149 5.16 -5.66 -5.77
C LEU A 149 6.48 -5.41 -6.49
N ARG A 150 6.42 -4.99 -7.72
CA ARG A 150 7.59 -4.60 -8.49
C ARG A 150 7.72 -3.09 -8.48
N LEU A 151 8.83 -2.60 -7.93
CA LEU A 151 9.19 -1.19 -7.89
C LEU A 151 10.21 -0.89 -9.00
N TYR A 152 10.14 0.32 -9.55
CA TYR A 152 11.05 0.82 -10.57
C TYR A 152 11.80 2.06 -10.04
N PRO A 153 12.84 1.88 -9.20
CA PRO A 153 13.62 3.00 -8.69
C PRO A 153 14.36 3.72 -9.83
N GLU A 154 14.44 5.04 -9.74
CA GLU A 154 15.09 5.86 -10.79
C GLU A 154 16.62 5.70 -10.86
N ASP A 155 17.21 5.27 -9.76
CA ASP A 155 18.67 5.13 -9.58
C ASP A 155 19.20 3.75 -9.96
N THR A 156 18.34 2.81 -10.36
CA THR A 156 18.73 1.47 -10.75
C THR A 156 18.18 1.08 -12.12
N SER A 157 18.95 0.29 -12.89
CA SER A 157 18.50 -0.25 -14.17
C SER A 157 17.60 -1.49 -14.02
N ALA A 158 17.59 -2.11 -12.84
CA ALA A 158 16.81 -3.31 -12.56
C ALA A 158 15.65 -3.01 -11.62
N PRO A 159 14.45 -3.53 -11.88
CA PRO A 159 13.34 -3.42 -10.95
C PRO A 159 13.61 -4.20 -9.66
N LEU A 160 12.96 -3.78 -8.58
CA LEU A 160 13.00 -4.45 -7.29
C LEU A 160 11.68 -5.19 -7.05
N ASP A 161 11.76 -6.51 -6.86
CA ASP A 161 10.61 -7.34 -6.55
C ASP A 161 10.49 -7.54 -5.03
N VAL A 162 9.33 -7.20 -4.48
CA VAL A 162 9.02 -7.27 -3.04
C VAL A 162 7.91 -8.27 -2.80
N ALA A 163 8.19 -9.33 -2.02
CA ALA A 163 7.19 -10.30 -1.61
C ALA A 163 6.19 -9.68 -0.62
N PRO A 164 4.87 -9.87 -0.82
CA PRO A 164 3.83 -9.28 0.02
C PRO A 164 3.58 -10.10 1.29
N VAL A 165 4.64 -10.40 2.06
CA VAL A 165 4.55 -11.23 3.26
C VAL A 165 3.87 -10.51 4.42
N LEU A 166 3.30 -11.28 5.34
CA LEU A 166 2.64 -10.75 6.54
C LEU A 166 3.54 -9.75 7.29
N ASP A 167 2.94 -8.64 7.68
CA ASP A 167 3.53 -7.59 8.50
C ASP A 167 4.73 -6.85 7.87
N ARG A 168 4.87 -6.96 6.55
CA ARG A 168 5.79 -6.11 5.78
C ARG A 168 5.10 -4.81 5.41
N LEU A 169 5.79 -3.71 5.67
CA LEU A 169 5.45 -2.37 5.22
C LEU A 169 6.41 -1.96 4.11
N VAL A 170 5.85 -1.39 3.02
CA VAL A 170 6.62 -0.73 1.95
C VAL A 170 6.17 0.72 1.89
N VAL A 171 7.10 1.64 1.97
CA VAL A 171 6.83 3.08 1.93
C VAL A 171 7.58 3.71 0.78
N PHE A 172 6.92 4.54 -0.02
CA PHE A 172 7.57 5.21 -1.14
C PHE A 172 6.96 6.58 -1.49
N LEU A 173 7.76 7.42 -2.13
CA LEU A 173 7.33 8.71 -2.64
C LEU A 173 6.42 8.53 -3.86
N SER A 174 5.15 8.93 -3.74
CA SER A 174 4.09 8.63 -4.72
C SER A 174 4.37 9.19 -6.12
N GLU A 175 5.09 10.31 -6.23
CA GLU A 175 5.41 10.98 -7.50
C GLU A 175 6.69 10.44 -8.15
N ARG A 176 7.58 9.76 -7.37
CA ARG A 176 8.88 9.27 -7.87
C ARG A 176 8.83 7.83 -8.36
N LEU A 177 8.05 6.97 -7.69
CA LEU A 177 8.16 5.54 -7.91
C LEU A 177 7.02 5.00 -8.77
N GLU A 178 7.36 4.48 -9.94
CA GLU A 178 6.47 3.60 -10.69
C GLU A 178 6.50 2.20 -10.08
N HIS A 179 5.34 1.55 -10.10
CA HIS A 179 5.21 0.21 -9.54
C HIS A 179 4.09 -0.58 -10.21
N GLU A 180 4.12 -1.88 -10.03
CA GLU A 180 3.07 -2.79 -10.48
C GLU A 180 2.89 -3.93 -9.48
N VAL A 181 1.73 -4.56 -9.51
CA VAL A 181 1.50 -5.85 -8.85
C VAL A 181 1.57 -6.93 -9.91
N LEU A 182 2.57 -7.79 -9.83
CA LEU A 182 2.72 -8.94 -10.73
C LEU A 182 1.57 -9.92 -10.55
N PRO A 183 1.28 -10.80 -11.53
CA PRO A 183 0.22 -11.77 -11.45
C PRO A 183 0.25 -12.57 -10.13
N SER A 184 -0.84 -12.52 -9.39
CA SER A 184 -1.02 -13.24 -8.13
C SER A 184 -1.77 -14.54 -8.39
N HIS A 185 -1.22 -15.65 -7.95
CA HIS A 185 -1.82 -16.99 -8.10
C HIS A 185 -2.61 -17.40 -6.85
N ALA A 186 -2.30 -16.79 -5.72
CA ALA A 186 -3.04 -16.93 -4.46
C ALA A 186 -3.78 -15.62 -4.11
N ARG A 187 -4.71 -15.70 -3.16
CA ARG A 187 -5.39 -14.52 -2.63
C ARG A 187 -4.38 -13.62 -1.90
N ARG A 188 -4.24 -12.39 -2.35
CA ARG A 188 -3.29 -11.40 -1.84
C ARG A 188 -4.05 -10.21 -1.24
N LEU A 189 -3.76 -9.91 0.01
CA LEU A 189 -4.33 -8.78 0.75
C LEU A 189 -3.27 -7.71 0.99
N ALA A 190 -3.66 -6.46 0.79
CA ALA A 190 -2.86 -5.29 1.13
C ALA A 190 -3.75 -4.17 1.67
N LEU A 191 -3.25 -3.43 2.66
CA LEU A 191 -3.85 -2.17 3.09
C LEU A 191 -2.89 -1.05 2.72
N THR A 192 -3.38 -0.13 1.89
CA THR A 192 -2.60 0.98 1.36
C THR A 192 -3.07 2.29 1.95
N ALA A 193 -2.16 3.04 2.55
CA ALA A 193 -2.39 4.42 2.97
C ALA A 193 -1.75 5.38 1.96
N TRP A 194 -2.53 6.34 1.48
CA TRP A 194 -2.05 7.45 0.67
C TRP A 194 -2.08 8.73 1.48
N PHE A 195 -0.92 9.33 1.68
CA PHE A 195 -0.76 10.57 2.41
C PHE A 195 -0.68 11.75 1.46
N TYR A 196 -1.41 12.80 1.78
CA TYR A 196 -1.49 14.02 1.01
C TYR A 196 -0.70 15.14 1.69
N GLY A 197 -0.08 16.02 0.90
CA GLY A 197 0.57 17.21 1.41
C GLY A 197 -0.42 18.18 2.06
N ARG A 198 0.08 19.06 2.92
CA ARG A 198 -0.68 20.22 3.45
C ARG A 198 -0.74 21.27 2.34
N GLY A 199 -1.94 21.66 1.98
CA GLY A 199 -2.20 22.66 0.94
C GLY A 199 -3.28 22.18 -0.03
N PRO A 200 -3.73 23.08 -0.92
CA PRO A 200 -4.80 22.79 -1.86
C PRO A 200 -4.44 21.67 -2.82
#